data_cefdf70aeca047044eb77ba3acb9d716
#
_entry.id   cefdf70aeca047044eb77ba3acb9d716
#
_cell.length_a   1.000
_cell.length_b   1.000
_cell.length_c   1.000
_cell.angle_alpha   90.00
_cell.angle_beta   90.00
_cell.angle_gamma   90.00
#
_symmetry.space_group_name_H-M   'P 1'
#
loop_
_entity.id
_entity.type
_entity.pdbx_description
1 polymer ?
#
loop_
_entity_poly.entity_id
_entity_poly.type
_entity_poly.pdbx_seq_one_letter_code
_entity_poly.pdbx_strand_id
1 'polypeptide(L)'
;MARVKKKVLLIEPNYANKFPPIGLMKIATYYRNRGELYGDGWEVVFYKGDLKRFVIERITDKLIEKLNDADGTNRDWHFHKDILFEYVRTRRTELLDSLPVTIPAVSDGEKPVKNIALLDLVNEAKDKYWKKTWEQEPEWDRVGVTTLFTFYWDITIETIEFAKRLVKDPKDLMVGGVLASIQPRELSEVTGLHIHKKGQAGGIHIGILRAGDLDKGDEQKIDELELD
;
A
#
# COMPACT_ATOMS: atom_id res chain seq x y z
N MET A 1 3.66 -20.94 15.76
CA MET A 1 3.25 -20.23 14.55
C MET A 1 3.54 -18.76 14.75
N ALA A 2 4.32 -18.14 13.85
CA ALA A 2 4.56 -16.70 13.90
C ALA A 2 3.20 -15.99 13.66
N ARG A 3 2.84 -15.07 14.53
CA ARG A 3 1.60 -14.27 14.40
C ARG A 3 1.76 -13.37 13.17
N VAL A 4 0.85 -13.48 12.19
CA VAL A 4 0.85 -12.60 11.02
C VAL A 4 0.64 -11.17 11.51
N LYS A 5 1.61 -10.28 11.23
CA LYS A 5 1.50 -8.87 11.59
C LYS A 5 0.39 -8.22 10.76
N LYS A 6 -0.42 -7.40 11.41
CA LYS A 6 -1.37 -6.53 10.70
C LYS A 6 -0.62 -5.44 9.92
N LYS A 7 -1.22 -4.98 8.83
CA LYS A 7 -0.62 -4.00 7.94
C LYS A 7 -1.45 -2.73 7.87
N VAL A 8 -0.79 -1.59 8.04
CA VAL A 8 -1.42 -0.28 7.86
C VAL A 8 -0.72 0.51 6.76
N LEU A 9 -1.50 1.07 5.86
CA LEU A 9 -1.06 1.98 4.82
C LEU A 9 -1.54 3.39 5.15
N LEU A 10 -0.60 4.32 5.23
CA LEU A 10 -0.86 5.74 5.46
C LEU A 10 -0.57 6.50 4.17
N ILE A 11 -1.57 7.19 3.65
CA ILE A 11 -1.53 7.83 2.34
C ILE A 11 -1.61 9.36 2.51
N GLU A 12 -0.63 10.04 1.97
CA GLU A 12 -0.75 11.44 1.60
C GLU A 12 -1.04 11.52 0.09
N PRO A 13 -2.18 12.11 -0.33
CA PRO A 13 -2.44 12.34 -1.74
C PRO A 13 -1.29 13.11 -2.40
N ASN A 14 -1.16 13.02 -3.71
CA ASN A 14 -0.06 13.65 -4.45
C ASN A 14 -0.16 15.19 -4.49
N TYR A 15 -0.21 15.79 -3.31
CA TYR A 15 -0.24 17.24 -3.15
C TYR A 15 1.10 17.88 -3.51
N ALA A 16 1.05 19.05 -4.13
CA ALA A 16 2.24 19.87 -4.43
C ALA A 16 2.74 20.64 -3.19
N ASN A 17 2.82 19.98 -2.03
CA ASN A 17 3.35 20.56 -0.80
C ASN A 17 4.71 19.96 -0.46
N LYS A 18 5.53 20.76 0.25
CA LYS A 18 6.88 20.37 0.68
C LYS A 18 6.95 19.96 2.16
N PHE A 19 5.85 20.13 2.90
CA PHE A 19 5.82 19.84 4.34
C PHE A 19 5.42 18.40 4.59
N PRO A 20 6.08 17.70 5.53
CA PRO A 20 5.69 16.35 5.89
C PRO A 20 4.32 16.37 6.59
N PRO A 21 3.51 15.31 6.41
CA PRO A 21 2.21 15.18 7.05
C PRO A 21 2.36 14.71 8.51
N ILE A 22 2.68 15.64 9.40
CA ILE A 22 2.97 15.36 10.82
C ILE A 22 1.89 14.49 11.46
N GLY A 23 0.60 14.71 11.15
CA GLY A 23 -0.48 13.89 11.67
C GLY A 23 -0.36 12.41 11.30
N LEU A 24 0.00 12.11 10.03
CA LEU A 24 0.23 10.72 9.61
C LEU A 24 1.51 10.14 10.24
N MET A 25 2.54 10.95 10.43
CA MET A 25 3.78 10.48 11.08
C MET A 25 3.50 10.05 12.53
N LYS A 26 2.72 10.84 13.28
CA LYS A 26 2.29 10.47 14.63
C LYS A 26 1.45 9.19 14.66
N ILE A 27 0.55 9.02 13.70
CA ILE A 27 -0.22 7.79 13.54
C ILE A 27 0.71 6.60 13.23
N ALA A 28 1.73 6.81 12.37
CA ALA A 28 2.71 5.78 12.06
C ALA A 28 3.49 5.34 13.32
N THR A 29 3.97 6.31 14.12
CA THR A 29 4.64 6.05 15.39
C THR A 29 3.74 5.25 16.33
N TYR A 30 2.47 5.65 16.47
CA TYR A 30 1.49 4.91 17.28
C TYR A 30 1.40 3.43 16.87
N TYR A 31 1.24 3.13 15.57
CA TYR A 31 1.13 1.74 15.11
C TYR A 31 2.43 0.94 15.24
N ARG A 32 3.59 1.57 15.06
CA ARG A 32 4.88 0.92 15.28
C ARG A 32 5.09 0.56 16.75
N ASN A 33 4.78 1.49 17.65
CA ASN A 33 4.99 1.34 19.08
C ASN A 33 3.97 0.38 19.74
N ARG A 34 2.86 0.06 19.07
CA ARG A 34 1.91 -0.95 19.58
C ARG A 34 2.57 -2.30 19.88
N GLY A 35 3.58 -2.68 19.10
CA GLY A 35 4.32 -3.92 19.34
C GLY A 35 4.99 -3.96 20.70
N GLU A 36 5.51 -2.84 21.17
CA GLU A 36 6.14 -2.69 22.47
C GLU A 36 5.11 -2.62 23.60
N LEU A 37 4.00 -1.89 23.39
CA LEU A 37 2.98 -1.66 24.40
C LEU A 37 2.01 -2.83 24.56
N TYR A 38 1.62 -3.49 23.47
CA TYR A 38 0.55 -4.49 23.44
C TYR A 38 0.94 -5.83 22.81
N GLY A 39 2.20 -5.99 22.34
CA GLY A 39 2.69 -7.22 21.72
C GLY A 39 2.11 -7.51 20.32
N ASP A 40 1.40 -6.57 19.70
CA ASP A 40 0.73 -6.70 18.39
C ASP A 40 1.25 -5.73 17.34
N GLY A 41 2.57 -5.55 17.27
CA GLY A 41 3.24 -4.65 16.32
C GLY A 41 2.68 -4.75 14.89
N TRP A 42 2.47 -3.61 14.26
CA TRP A 42 1.93 -3.51 12.90
C TRP A 42 3.05 -3.19 11.91
N GLU A 43 2.91 -3.71 10.70
CA GLU A 43 3.71 -3.24 9.56
C GLU A 43 3.12 -1.93 9.07
N VAL A 44 3.92 -0.86 9.11
CA VAL A 44 3.48 0.48 8.72
C VAL A 44 4.15 0.88 7.44
N VAL A 45 3.36 1.19 6.41
CA VAL A 45 3.83 1.76 5.16
C VAL A 45 3.24 3.16 4.98
N PHE A 46 4.11 4.11 4.73
CA PHE A 46 3.74 5.47 4.38
C PHE A 46 3.98 5.69 2.89
N TYR A 47 2.99 6.26 2.20
CA TYR A 47 3.11 6.54 0.78
C TYR A 47 2.54 7.91 0.41
N LYS A 48 3.29 8.62 -0.43
CA LYS A 48 2.87 9.86 -1.09
C LYS A 48 3.09 9.72 -2.58
N GLY A 49 2.06 9.94 -3.40
CA GLY A 49 2.20 9.92 -4.85
C GLY A 49 1.06 9.18 -5.58
N ASP A 50 1.36 8.67 -6.77
CA ASP A 50 0.42 7.95 -7.61
C ASP A 50 0.17 6.53 -7.06
N LEU A 51 -1.03 6.28 -6.58
CA LEU A 51 -1.43 4.98 -6.02
C LEU A 51 -1.45 3.85 -7.05
N LYS A 52 -1.61 4.14 -8.35
CA LYS A 52 -1.48 3.12 -9.39
C LYS A 52 -0.04 2.64 -9.46
N ARG A 53 0.91 3.56 -9.44
CA ARG A 53 2.32 3.25 -9.36
C ARG A 53 2.66 2.44 -8.11
N PHE A 54 2.13 2.85 -6.97
CA PHE A 54 2.29 2.13 -5.70
C PHE A 54 1.87 0.67 -5.80
N VAL A 55 0.69 0.39 -6.38
CA VAL A 55 0.20 -0.98 -6.55
C VAL A 55 1.14 -1.80 -7.43
N ILE A 56 1.64 -1.22 -8.54
CA ILE A 56 2.60 -1.91 -9.41
C ILE A 56 3.91 -2.19 -8.66
N GLU A 57 4.43 -1.24 -7.89
CA GLU A 57 5.62 -1.41 -7.06
C GLU A 57 5.43 -2.56 -6.05
N ARG A 58 4.29 -2.61 -5.35
CA ARG A 58 3.98 -3.70 -4.41
C ARG A 58 3.87 -5.06 -5.08
N ILE A 59 3.25 -5.13 -6.26
CA ILE A 59 3.17 -6.37 -7.04
C ILE A 59 4.56 -6.81 -7.49
N THR A 60 5.40 -5.86 -7.94
CA THR A 60 6.77 -6.13 -8.39
C THR A 60 7.65 -6.61 -7.24
N ASP A 61 7.56 -6.00 -6.05
CA ASP A 61 8.33 -6.42 -4.89
C ASP A 61 7.99 -7.86 -4.48
N LYS A 62 6.69 -8.21 -4.43
CA LYS A 62 6.26 -9.59 -4.17
C LYS A 62 6.66 -10.58 -5.26
N LEU A 63 6.69 -10.12 -6.52
CA LEU A 63 7.21 -10.94 -7.62
C LEU A 63 8.69 -11.23 -7.41
N ILE A 64 9.49 -10.24 -7.04
CA ILE A 64 10.93 -10.40 -6.78
C ILE A 64 11.17 -11.40 -5.66
N GLU A 65 10.41 -11.33 -4.56
CA GLU A 65 10.48 -12.33 -3.48
C GLU A 65 10.23 -13.74 -4.02
N LYS A 66 9.14 -13.94 -4.78
CA LYS A 66 8.82 -15.24 -5.39
C LYS A 66 9.90 -15.73 -6.37
N LEU A 67 10.48 -14.83 -7.16
CA LEU A 67 11.54 -15.16 -8.11
C LEU A 67 12.83 -15.55 -7.38
N ASN A 68 13.21 -14.84 -6.32
CA ASN A 68 14.36 -15.21 -5.49
C ASN A 68 14.19 -16.60 -4.84
N ASP A 69 12.98 -16.93 -4.40
CA ASP A 69 12.68 -18.23 -3.80
C ASP A 69 12.66 -19.36 -4.85
N ALA A 70 12.18 -19.09 -6.06
CA ALA A 70 12.02 -20.09 -7.13
C ALA A 70 13.28 -20.29 -7.98
N ASP A 71 14.16 -19.28 -8.05
CA ASP A 71 15.39 -19.33 -8.85
C ASP A 71 16.53 -19.97 -8.06
N GLY A 72 16.80 -21.25 -8.30
CA GLY A 72 17.88 -21.99 -7.64
C GLY A 72 19.32 -21.52 -7.98
N THR A 73 19.48 -20.39 -8.69
CA THR A 73 20.82 -19.92 -9.17
C THR A 73 21.49 -18.90 -8.26
N ASN A 74 20.96 -18.62 -7.07
CA ASN A 74 21.44 -17.56 -6.16
C ASN A 74 21.49 -16.15 -6.79
N ARG A 75 20.70 -15.91 -7.81
CA ARG A 75 20.58 -14.60 -8.45
C ARG A 75 19.74 -13.67 -7.59
N ASP A 76 20.16 -12.41 -7.48
CA ASP A 76 19.34 -11.35 -6.85
C ASP A 76 18.47 -10.66 -7.91
N TRP A 77 17.18 -10.94 -7.89
CA TRP A 77 16.22 -10.38 -8.80
C TRP A 77 15.92 -8.88 -8.56
N HIS A 78 16.40 -8.30 -7.47
CA HIS A 78 16.30 -6.86 -7.24
C HIS A 78 17.03 -6.03 -8.32
N PHE A 79 18.09 -6.56 -8.91
CA PHE A 79 18.77 -5.90 -10.03
C PHE A 79 17.91 -5.77 -11.29
N HIS A 80 16.82 -6.51 -11.38
CA HIS A 80 15.89 -6.49 -12.52
C HIS A 80 14.57 -5.78 -12.19
N LYS A 81 14.47 -5.10 -11.03
CA LYS A 81 13.24 -4.47 -10.53
C LYS A 81 12.63 -3.52 -11.55
N ASP A 82 13.42 -2.65 -12.18
CA ASP A 82 12.91 -1.66 -13.13
C ASP A 82 12.30 -2.32 -14.37
N ILE A 83 12.92 -3.39 -14.88
CA ILE A 83 12.42 -4.15 -16.04
C ILE A 83 11.12 -4.85 -15.68
N LEU A 84 11.06 -5.51 -14.51
CA LEU A 84 9.86 -6.18 -14.01
C LEU A 84 8.71 -5.19 -13.78
N PHE A 85 9.00 -4.04 -13.17
CA PHE A 85 8.03 -2.96 -12.97
C PHE A 85 7.46 -2.48 -14.31
N GLU A 86 8.33 -2.18 -15.28
CA GLU A 86 7.90 -1.74 -16.61
C GLU A 86 7.12 -2.81 -17.36
N TYR A 87 7.47 -4.09 -17.22
CA TYR A 87 6.70 -5.18 -17.80
C TYR A 87 5.30 -5.28 -17.19
N VAL A 88 5.19 -5.25 -15.87
CA VAL A 88 3.88 -5.26 -15.18
C VAL A 88 3.05 -4.06 -15.61
N ARG A 89 3.66 -2.88 -15.74
CA ARG A 89 3.00 -1.63 -16.11
C ARG A 89 2.52 -1.61 -17.55
N THR A 90 3.34 -2.09 -18.50
CA THR A 90 3.15 -1.87 -19.95
C THR A 90 2.75 -3.11 -20.74
N ARG A 91 2.97 -4.30 -20.21
CA ARG A 91 2.81 -5.61 -20.87
C ARG A 91 3.70 -5.82 -22.11
N ARG A 92 4.75 -5.01 -22.27
CA ARG A 92 5.65 -5.12 -23.42
C ARG A 92 6.51 -6.37 -23.30
N THR A 93 6.28 -7.33 -24.20
CA THR A 93 6.94 -8.64 -24.18
C THR A 93 8.43 -8.58 -24.49
N GLU A 94 8.88 -7.52 -25.18
CA GLU A 94 10.31 -7.29 -25.48
C GLU A 94 11.16 -7.16 -24.22
N LEU A 95 10.55 -6.69 -23.12
CA LEU A 95 11.23 -6.59 -21.82
C LEU A 95 11.61 -7.96 -21.24
N LEU A 96 10.89 -9.02 -21.58
CA LEU A 96 11.19 -10.38 -21.15
C LEU A 96 12.52 -10.91 -21.72
N ASP A 97 12.95 -10.41 -22.88
CA ASP A 97 14.22 -10.82 -23.48
C ASP A 97 15.43 -10.26 -22.72
N SER A 98 15.20 -9.22 -21.92
CA SER A 98 16.21 -8.62 -21.04
C SER A 98 16.26 -9.27 -19.66
N LEU A 99 15.33 -10.19 -19.35
CA LEU A 99 15.31 -10.90 -18.08
C LEU A 99 16.12 -12.19 -18.15
N PRO A 100 16.80 -12.57 -17.08
CA PRO A 100 17.61 -13.78 -17.04
C PRO A 100 16.75 -15.03 -16.78
N VAL A 101 15.70 -15.21 -17.56
CA VAL A 101 14.75 -16.34 -17.48
C VAL A 101 15.16 -17.53 -18.36
N THR A 102 16.42 -17.58 -18.79
CA THR A 102 16.94 -18.62 -19.67
C THR A 102 17.82 -19.60 -18.87
N ILE A 103 17.55 -20.90 -19.00
CA ILE A 103 18.43 -21.95 -18.48
C ILE A 103 19.55 -22.13 -19.49
N PRO A 104 20.85 -21.99 -19.08
CA PRO A 104 21.97 -22.22 -19.97
C PRO A 104 21.95 -23.66 -20.49
N ALA A 105 22.38 -23.86 -21.73
CA ALA A 105 22.58 -25.19 -22.26
C ALA A 105 23.62 -25.96 -21.45
N VAL A 106 23.32 -27.23 -21.11
CA VAL A 106 24.22 -28.08 -20.30
C VAL A 106 25.25 -28.78 -21.17
N SER A 107 25.03 -28.90 -22.48
CA SER A 107 25.94 -29.55 -23.43
C SER A 107 26.13 -28.72 -24.71
N ASP A 108 27.30 -28.90 -25.34
CA ASP A 108 27.60 -28.30 -26.65
C ASP A 108 26.60 -28.74 -27.73
N GLY A 109 25.89 -27.74 -28.27
CA GLY A 109 24.85 -27.94 -29.32
C GLY A 109 23.41 -27.82 -28.84
N GLU A 110 23.13 -27.78 -27.56
CA GLU A 110 21.80 -27.48 -27.04
C GLU A 110 21.50 -25.97 -27.06
N LYS A 111 20.28 -25.61 -27.42
CA LYS A 111 19.83 -24.21 -27.35
C LYS A 111 19.41 -23.89 -25.91
N PRO A 112 19.72 -22.68 -25.43
CA PRO A 112 19.22 -22.25 -24.11
C PRO A 112 17.68 -22.27 -24.11
N VAL A 113 17.11 -22.86 -23.05
CA VAL A 113 15.65 -23.02 -22.88
C VAL A 113 15.13 -21.99 -21.89
N LYS A 114 14.01 -21.36 -22.22
CA LYS A 114 13.35 -20.44 -21.28
C LYS A 114 12.85 -21.21 -20.05
N ASN A 115 13.11 -20.66 -18.86
CA ASN A 115 12.56 -21.20 -17.61
C ASN A 115 11.08 -20.84 -17.52
N ILE A 116 10.21 -21.77 -17.88
CA ILE A 116 8.76 -21.57 -17.93
C ILE A 116 8.21 -21.19 -16.55
N ALA A 117 8.71 -21.79 -15.47
CA ALA A 117 8.22 -21.52 -14.12
C ALA A 117 8.47 -20.04 -13.70
N LEU A 118 9.64 -19.48 -14.02
CA LEU A 118 9.92 -18.08 -13.75
C LEU A 118 9.09 -17.14 -14.63
N LEU A 119 8.88 -17.51 -15.91
CA LEU A 119 8.01 -16.75 -16.83
C LEU A 119 6.56 -16.74 -16.38
N ASP A 120 6.06 -17.85 -15.84
CA ASP A 120 4.70 -17.95 -15.31
C ASP A 120 4.50 -17.01 -14.12
N LEU A 121 5.48 -16.92 -13.20
CA LEU A 121 5.44 -15.95 -12.09
C LEU A 121 5.39 -14.50 -12.58
N VAL A 122 6.20 -14.18 -13.58
CA VAL A 122 6.23 -12.83 -14.17
C VAL A 122 4.90 -12.50 -14.84
N ASN A 123 4.30 -13.46 -15.57
CA ASN A 123 2.99 -13.30 -16.20
C ASN A 123 1.85 -13.21 -15.16
N GLU A 124 1.90 -14.01 -14.10
CA GLU A 124 0.94 -13.93 -12.98
C GLU A 124 0.94 -12.51 -12.38
N ALA A 125 2.11 -11.94 -12.12
CA ALA A 125 2.23 -10.60 -11.57
C ALA A 125 1.63 -9.53 -12.51
N LYS A 126 1.94 -9.59 -13.81
CA LYS A 126 1.32 -8.73 -14.83
C LYS A 126 -0.20 -8.87 -14.82
N ASP A 127 -0.71 -10.10 -14.82
CA ASP A 127 -2.14 -10.39 -14.83
C ASP A 127 -2.82 -9.91 -13.55
N LYS A 128 -2.17 -10.02 -12.40
CA LYS A 128 -2.65 -9.51 -11.12
C LYS A 128 -2.96 -8.02 -11.19
N TYR A 129 -2.11 -7.22 -11.84
CA TYR A 129 -2.37 -5.80 -12.04
C TYR A 129 -3.49 -5.55 -13.04
N TRP A 130 -3.42 -6.14 -14.23
CA TRP A 130 -4.32 -5.83 -15.34
C TRP A 130 -5.72 -6.41 -15.20
N LYS A 131 -5.85 -7.58 -14.59
CA LYS A 131 -7.15 -8.18 -14.25
C LYS A 131 -7.71 -7.64 -12.93
N LYS A 132 -6.98 -6.73 -12.27
CA LYS A 132 -7.35 -6.10 -11.00
C LYS A 132 -7.66 -7.10 -9.87
N THR A 133 -7.04 -8.27 -9.89
CA THR A 133 -7.26 -9.27 -8.82
C THR A 133 -6.72 -8.79 -7.47
N TRP A 134 -5.81 -7.83 -7.44
CA TRP A 134 -5.35 -7.14 -6.24
C TRP A 134 -6.48 -6.36 -5.51
N GLU A 135 -7.55 -5.98 -6.22
CA GLU A 135 -8.74 -5.35 -5.60
C GLU A 135 -9.63 -6.39 -4.89
N GLN A 136 -9.58 -7.66 -5.32
CA GLN A 136 -10.36 -8.75 -4.72
C GLN A 136 -9.69 -9.32 -3.47
N GLU A 137 -8.36 -9.21 -3.38
CA GLU A 137 -7.54 -9.64 -2.26
C GLU A 137 -6.69 -8.48 -1.74
N PRO A 138 -7.30 -7.46 -1.11
CA PRO A 138 -6.58 -6.29 -0.62
C PRO A 138 -5.54 -6.69 0.45
N GLU A 139 -4.42 -6.02 0.44
CA GLU A 139 -3.31 -6.34 1.36
C GLU A 139 -3.49 -5.73 2.74
N TRP A 140 -4.16 -4.58 2.84
CA TRP A 140 -4.09 -3.72 4.01
C TRP A 140 -5.24 -3.97 4.98
N ASP A 141 -4.89 -4.21 6.26
CA ASP A 141 -5.85 -4.35 7.35
C ASP A 141 -6.44 -2.99 7.74
N ARG A 142 -5.69 -1.90 7.51
CA ARG A 142 -6.15 -0.53 7.74
C ARG A 142 -5.53 0.42 6.74
N VAL A 143 -6.28 1.42 6.28
CA VAL A 143 -5.80 2.47 5.40
C VAL A 143 -6.17 3.82 5.98
N GLY A 144 -5.20 4.72 6.12
CA GLY A 144 -5.40 6.10 6.55
C GLY A 144 -5.07 7.08 5.41
N VAL A 145 -5.98 7.99 5.10
CA VAL A 145 -5.77 9.06 4.12
C VAL A 145 -5.80 10.41 4.82
N THR A 146 -4.72 11.20 4.67
CA THR A 146 -4.73 12.59 5.14
C THR A 146 -5.32 13.52 4.10
N THR A 147 -5.98 14.58 4.55
CA THR A 147 -6.54 15.61 3.69
C THR A 147 -5.99 16.98 4.07
N LEU A 148 -5.69 17.80 3.06
CA LEU A 148 -5.26 19.18 3.26
C LEU A 148 -6.41 20.16 3.00
N PHE A 149 -6.18 21.21 2.22
CA PHE A 149 -7.12 22.28 1.99
C PHE A 149 -8.13 21.98 0.88
N THR A 150 -9.19 22.75 0.83
CA THR A 150 -10.31 22.59 -0.12
C THR A 150 -9.92 22.69 -1.59
N PHE A 151 -8.86 23.43 -1.91
CA PHE A 151 -8.35 23.56 -3.28
C PHE A 151 -7.66 22.30 -3.83
N TYR A 152 -7.48 21.28 -2.98
CA TYR A 152 -7.03 19.95 -3.38
C TYR A 152 -8.17 18.93 -3.46
N TRP A 153 -9.40 19.37 -3.63
CA TRP A 153 -10.60 18.55 -3.59
C TRP A 153 -10.51 17.32 -4.51
N ASP A 154 -10.31 17.55 -5.80
CA ASP A 154 -10.35 16.47 -6.81
C ASP A 154 -9.33 15.37 -6.52
N ILE A 155 -8.07 15.73 -6.28
CA ILE A 155 -7.03 14.76 -5.97
C ILE A 155 -7.28 14.03 -4.64
N THR A 156 -7.93 14.69 -3.69
CA THR A 156 -8.34 14.07 -2.43
C THR A 156 -9.41 13.02 -2.67
N ILE A 157 -10.47 13.34 -3.42
CA ILE A 157 -11.55 12.40 -3.75
C ILE A 157 -11.01 11.21 -4.55
N GLU A 158 -10.21 11.44 -5.59
CA GLU A 158 -9.59 10.38 -6.38
C GLU A 158 -8.76 9.44 -5.51
N THR A 159 -7.99 10.00 -4.56
CA THR A 159 -7.18 9.21 -3.63
C THR A 159 -8.04 8.38 -2.68
N ILE A 160 -9.11 8.93 -2.14
CA ILE A 160 -10.02 8.21 -1.25
C ILE A 160 -10.72 7.07 -2.02
N GLU A 161 -11.24 7.35 -3.22
CA GLU A 161 -11.89 6.33 -4.05
C GLU A 161 -10.93 5.20 -4.45
N PHE A 162 -9.66 5.52 -4.68
CA PHE A 162 -8.66 4.50 -4.89
C PHE A 162 -8.35 3.71 -3.62
N ALA A 163 -8.23 4.39 -2.48
CA ALA A 163 -7.91 3.79 -1.19
C ALA A 163 -8.95 2.77 -0.71
N LYS A 164 -10.23 2.95 -1.05
CA LYS A 164 -11.29 1.97 -0.77
C LYS A 164 -11.02 0.59 -1.34
N ARG A 165 -10.28 0.50 -2.45
CA ARG A 165 -9.91 -0.76 -3.11
C ARG A 165 -8.69 -1.43 -2.50
N LEU A 166 -7.96 -0.73 -1.64
CA LEU A 166 -6.73 -1.21 -1.01
C LEU A 166 -6.97 -1.83 0.35
N VAL A 167 -8.08 -1.49 1.03
CA VAL A 167 -8.39 -1.94 2.39
C VAL A 167 -9.23 -3.22 2.37
N LYS A 168 -8.93 -4.17 3.28
CA LYS A 168 -9.67 -5.44 3.39
C LYS A 168 -11.11 -5.26 3.83
N ASP A 169 -11.35 -4.40 4.83
CA ASP A 169 -12.70 -4.04 5.30
C ASP A 169 -12.88 -2.52 5.09
N PRO A 170 -13.93 -2.09 4.36
CA PRO A 170 -14.23 -0.67 4.19
C PRO A 170 -14.36 0.12 5.49
N LYS A 171 -14.67 -0.57 6.61
CA LYS A 171 -14.73 0.05 7.94
C LYS A 171 -13.36 0.46 8.49
N ASP A 172 -12.28 -0.09 7.95
CA ASP A 172 -10.91 0.22 8.34
C ASP A 172 -10.26 1.30 7.45
N LEU A 173 -11.03 1.95 6.58
CA LEU A 173 -10.60 3.15 5.88
C LEU A 173 -10.89 4.40 6.73
N MET A 174 -9.84 5.13 7.06
CA MET A 174 -9.89 6.37 7.86
C MET A 174 -9.48 7.56 7.00
N VAL A 175 -10.25 8.62 7.03
CA VAL A 175 -9.96 9.88 6.32
C VAL A 175 -9.94 11.00 7.33
N GLY A 176 -8.80 11.67 7.47
CA GLY A 176 -8.63 12.75 8.45
C GLY A 176 -7.87 13.95 7.89
N GLY A 177 -7.70 14.97 8.69
CA GLY A 177 -6.97 16.17 8.32
C GLY A 177 -7.86 17.40 8.15
N VAL A 178 -7.31 18.46 7.54
CA VAL A 178 -7.95 19.78 7.52
C VAL A 178 -9.27 19.77 6.74
N LEU A 179 -9.25 19.27 5.50
CA LEU A 179 -10.46 19.22 4.68
C LEU A 179 -11.57 18.36 5.32
N ALA A 180 -11.19 17.18 5.84
CA ALA A 180 -12.12 16.30 6.55
C ALA A 180 -12.76 16.96 7.78
N SER A 181 -12.04 17.91 8.42
CA SER A 181 -12.55 18.67 9.57
C SER A 181 -13.42 19.86 9.19
N ILE A 182 -13.17 20.48 8.02
CA ILE A 182 -13.88 21.68 7.58
C ILE A 182 -15.17 21.31 6.80
N GLN A 183 -15.08 20.31 5.91
CA GLN A 183 -16.16 19.90 4.99
C GLN A 183 -16.49 18.40 5.13
N PRO A 184 -16.79 17.91 6.34
CA PRO A 184 -17.02 16.47 6.53
C PRO A 184 -18.30 15.96 5.85
N ARG A 185 -19.33 16.81 5.72
CA ARG A 185 -20.60 16.44 5.10
C ARG A 185 -20.46 16.28 3.60
N GLU A 186 -19.89 17.27 2.93
CA GLU A 186 -19.62 17.25 1.50
C GLU A 186 -18.71 16.08 1.13
N LEU A 187 -17.68 15.83 1.95
CA LEU A 187 -16.79 14.68 1.77
C LEU A 187 -17.55 13.35 1.93
N SER A 188 -18.46 13.27 2.91
CA SER A 188 -19.31 12.10 3.14
C SER A 188 -20.27 11.85 1.97
N GLU A 189 -20.90 12.90 1.45
CA GLU A 189 -21.84 12.81 0.33
C GLU A 189 -21.17 12.30 -0.94
N VAL A 190 -19.99 12.82 -1.27
CA VAL A 190 -19.25 12.45 -2.50
C VAL A 190 -18.59 11.08 -2.38
N THR A 191 -18.01 10.76 -1.22
CA THR A 191 -17.29 9.49 -1.04
C THR A 191 -18.17 8.37 -0.49
N GLY A 192 -19.35 8.65 0.02
CA GLY A 192 -20.19 7.65 0.71
C GLY A 192 -19.62 7.15 2.04
N LEU A 193 -18.53 7.75 2.53
CA LEU A 193 -17.97 7.41 3.84
C LEU A 193 -18.81 8.08 4.93
N HIS A 194 -19.09 7.35 6.02
CA HIS A 194 -19.76 7.94 7.16
C HIS A 194 -18.85 8.93 7.92
N ILE A 195 -19.45 9.92 8.57
CA ILE A 195 -18.72 10.76 9.52
C ILE A 195 -18.48 9.94 10.78
N HIS A 196 -17.22 9.83 11.21
CA HIS A 196 -16.82 9.03 12.35
C HIS A 196 -17.55 9.45 13.62
N LYS A 197 -18.10 8.48 14.32
CA LYS A 197 -18.71 8.64 15.65
C LYS A 197 -17.94 7.78 16.65
N LYS A 198 -17.88 8.23 17.90
CA LYS A 198 -17.22 7.47 18.97
C LYS A 198 -17.71 6.02 19.00
N GLY A 199 -16.77 5.08 18.94
CA GLY A 199 -17.03 3.64 18.95
C GLY A 199 -17.28 3.01 17.57
N GLN A 200 -17.20 3.76 16.48
CA GLN A 200 -17.15 3.26 15.11
C GLN A 200 -15.69 3.17 14.64
N ALA A 201 -15.40 2.21 13.76
CA ALA A 201 -14.11 2.16 13.05
C ALA A 201 -14.22 2.93 11.74
N GLY A 202 -13.12 3.53 11.31
CA GLY A 202 -12.99 4.17 10.00
C GLY A 202 -13.88 5.41 9.79
N GLY A 203 -14.06 5.78 8.53
CA GLY A 203 -14.84 6.93 8.12
C GLY A 203 -14.07 8.25 8.16
N ILE A 204 -14.82 9.36 8.14
CA ILE A 204 -14.28 10.73 8.13
C ILE A 204 -14.12 11.22 9.56
N HIS A 205 -12.89 11.51 9.95
CA HIS A 205 -12.53 11.96 11.29
C HIS A 205 -12.42 13.49 11.34
N ILE A 206 -13.13 14.10 12.30
CA ILE A 206 -13.13 15.55 12.53
C ILE A 206 -12.19 15.87 13.69
N GLY A 207 -11.27 16.79 13.46
CA GLY A 207 -10.32 17.27 14.49
C GLY A 207 -9.12 16.32 14.70
N ILE A 208 -8.56 16.34 15.92
CA ILE A 208 -7.39 15.55 16.28
C ILE A 208 -7.80 14.10 16.51
N LEU A 209 -7.16 13.19 15.79
CA LEU A 209 -7.33 11.76 15.98
C LEU A 209 -6.67 11.32 17.29
N ARG A 210 -7.38 10.52 18.07
CA ARG A 210 -6.88 9.92 19.32
C ARG A 210 -6.73 8.42 19.15
N ALA A 211 -5.92 7.81 20.00
CA ALA A 211 -5.74 6.36 20.00
C ALA A 211 -7.07 5.61 20.16
N GLY A 212 -7.96 6.08 21.02
CA GLY A 212 -9.29 5.50 21.20
C GLY A 212 -10.25 5.64 20.00
N ASP A 213 -9.93 6.53 19.05
CA ASP A 213 -10.64 6.62 17.77
C ASP A 213 -10.15 5.55 16.78
N LEU A 214 -8.92 5.05 16.98
CA LEU A 214 -8.31 4.02 16.14
C LEU A 214 -8.61 2.61 16.66
N ASP A 215 -8.57 2.44 17.98
CA ASP A 215 -8.74 1.16 18.66
C ASP A 215 -9.55 1.31 19.94
N LYS A 216 -10.50 0.40 20.16
CA LYS A 216 -11.32 0.42 21.38
C LYS A 216 -10.45 0.26 22.63
N GLY A 217 -10.68 1.13 23.60
CA GLY A 217 -10.06 1.07 24.93
C GLY A 217 -8.69 1.74 25.01
N ASP A 218 -8.20 2.33 23.96
CA ASP A 218 -6.98 3.11 23.96
C ASP A 218 -7.30 4.60 24.18
N GLU A 219 -6.80 5.19 25.29
CA GLU A 219 -7.06 6.59 25.65
C GLU A 219 -5.91 7.53 25.29
N GLN A 220 -4.80 6.99 24.79
CA GLN A 220 -3.61 7.77 24.44
C GLN A 220 -3.91 8.72 23.28
N LYS A 221 -3.53 9.99 23.42
CA LYS A 221 -3.60 10.97 22.33
C LYS A 221 -2.42 10.80 21.39
N ILE A 222 -2.70 10.81 20.09
CA ILE A 222 -1.66 10.67 19.06
C ILE A 222 -0.71 11.86 19.05
N ASP A 223 -1.22 13.06 19.35
CA ASP A 223 -0.41 14.28 19.40
C ASP A 223 0.57 14.33 20.58
N GLU A 224 0.42 13.45 21.56
CA GLU A 224 1.35 13.28 22.68
C GLU A 224 2.50 12.32 22.37
N LEU A 225 2.41 11.59 21.26
CA LEU A 225 3.48 10.70 20.82
C LEU A 225 4.66 11.48 20.25
N GLU A 226 5.85 11.01 20.58
CA GLU A 226 7.07 11.50 19.94
C GLU A 226 7.15 10.98 18.50
N LEU A 227 7.79 11.75 17.63
CA LEU A 227 8.07 11.33 16.26
C LEU A 227 9.44 10.63 16.23
N ASP A 228 9.49 9.48 15.57
CA ASP A 228 10.74 8.75 15.29
C ASP A 228 11.60 9.46 14.24
#